data_9ecd460dc761761fbcffaeb84662890e
#
_entry.id   9ecd460dc761761fbcffaeb84662890e
#
_cell.length_a   1.000
_cell.length_b   1.000
_cell.length_c   1.000
_cell.angle_alpha   90.00
_cell.angle_beta   90.00
_cell.angle_gamma   90.00
#
_symmetry.space_group_name_H-M   'P 1'
#
loop_
_entity.id
_entity.type
_entity.pdbx_description
1 polymer ?
#
loop_
_entity_poly.entity_id
_entity_poly.type
_entity_poly.pdbx_seq_one_letter_code
_entity_poly.pdbx_strand_id
1 'polypeptide(L)'
;MNFRKTLLVVLFILACGFNSGAQASDTTDFEGAVNNDFQTIAGFINGPFVNSLGFFTGLGWDSTPTVYDLALGPHFSLSVGAGADFIGLPNTNNLNLPYVSASSTLSLPSGIPLPYPVLIARLGLVNGFDIGFRYTYLPEISASNVAGNFTGWGLDLRYKLFDGAELPTVTLSTSFDSQSGSFSVNTANISETGITYVDPNNGDTYNNASLTGTSNYTLNWNTQTVGAKVTVGKSLGILYPFAGIGFQRNSGTVTSTVGGTFTANLNNVSQPPVTFNSAQNSAGSPVVLEPAFTLGLKLGGGLGFEWLLLGESNGTDIAGSTSFGLQF
;
A
#
# COMPACT_ATOMS: atom_id res chain seq x y z
N MET A 1 -23.94 36.79 -60.90
CA MET A 1 -23.03 35.98 -60.11
C MET A 1 -23.26 34.52 -60.45
N ASN A 2 -22.30 33.81 -61.09
CA ASN A 2 -22.52 32.56 -61.75
C ASN A 2 -22.62 31.39 -60.74
N PHE A 3 -23.83 30.92 -60.49
CA PHE A 3 -24.20 29.83 -59.61
C PHE A 3 -23.33 28.54 -59.81
N ARG A 4 -22.88 28.25 -61.03
CA ARG A 4 -21.98 27.15 -61.32
C ARG A 4 -20.58 27.30 -60.76
N LYS A 5 -20.03 28.50 -60.64
CA LYS A 5 -18.69 28.73 -60.03
C LYS A 5 -18.74 28.60 -58.51
N THR A 6 -19.81 29.01 -57.87
CA THR A 6 -20.00 28.91 -56.40
C THR A 6 -20.22 27.43 -56.00
N LEU A 7 -20.95 26.66 -56.78
CA LEU A 7 -21.14 25.23 -56.53
C LEU A 7 -19.82 24.41 -56.64
N LEU A 8 -18.96 24.75 -57.60
CA LEU A 8 -17.69 24.07 -57.79
C LEU A 8 -16.67 24.37 -56.63
N VAL A 9 -16.67 25.58 -56.08
CA VAL A 9 -15.86 25.96 -54.94
C VAL A 9 -16.36 25.28 -53.65
N VAL A 10 -17.68 25.18 -53.46
CA VAL A 10 -18.25 24.46 -52.31
C VAL A 10 -17.98 22.97 -52.39
N LEU A 11 -18.08 22.35 -53.59
CA LEU A 11 -17.71 20.92 -53.77
C LEU A 11 -16.22 20.66 -53.57
N PHE A 12 -15.34 21.62 -53.95
CA PHE A 12 -13.90 21.46 -53.73
C PHE A 12 -13.51 21.63 -52.25
N ILE A 13 -14.19 22.53 -51.53
CA ILE A 13 -14.02 22.70 -50.07
C ILE A 13 -14.56 21.48 -49.33
N LEU A 14 -15.69 20.88 -49.74
CA LEU A 14 -16.20 19.62 -49.20
C LEU A 14 -15.31 18.42 -49.52
N ALA A 15 -14.70 18.36 -50.70
CA ALA A 15 -13.78 17.28 -51.07
C ALA A 15 -12.42 17.42 -50.37
N CYS A 16 -11.97 18.61 -50.05
CA CYS A 16 -10.73 18.82 -49.24
C CYS A 16 -11.00 18.76 -47.75
N GLY A 17 -12.23 18.87 -47.28
CA GLY A 17 -12.62 18.80 -45.85
C GLY A 17 -12.83 17.41 -45.31
N PHE A 18 -12.82 16.37 -46.14
CA PHE A 18 -13.08 14.98 -45.70
C PHE A 18 -11.87 14.07 -45.68
N ASN A 19 -10.66 14.61 -45.82
CA ASN A 19 -9.43 13.79 -45.72
C ASN A 19 -8.48 14.23 -44.61
N SER A 20 -8.99 14.78 -43.51
CA SER A 20 -8.23 14.82 -42.27
C SER A 20 -8.98 14.03 -41.18
N GLY A 21 -9.29 12.80 -41.45
CA GLY A 21 -9.19 11.78 -40.40
C GLY A 21 -7.70 11.84 -40.02
N ALA A 22 -7.37 12.45 -38.90
CA ALA A 22 -6.06 12.29 -38.33
C ALA A 22 -5.92 10.79 -38.10
N GLN A 23 -5.26 10.07 -39.03
CA GLN A 23 -4.73 8.74 -38.73
C GLN A 23 -3.82 8.99 -37.53
N ALA A 24 -4.22 8.45 -36.38
CA ALA A 24 -3.30 8.34 -35.27
C ALA A 24 -2.00 7.77 -35.87
N SER A 25 -0.86 8.37 -35.63
CA SER A 25 0.36 7.81 -36.15
C SER A 25 0.59 6.47 -35.49
N ASP A 26 1.12 5.47 -36.20
CA ASP A 26 1.41 4.13 -35.67
C ASP A 26 2.25 4.22 -34.37
N THR A 27 3.01 5.28 -34.22
CA THR A 27 3.75 5.57 -32.99
C THR A 27 2.83 5.93 -31.84
N THR A 28 1.70 6.61 -32.07
CA THR A 28 0.70 6.93 -31.04
C THR A 28 -0.06 5.67 -30.62
N ASP A 29 -0.30 4.74 -31.55
CA ASP A 29 -0.92 3.46 -31.25
C ASP A 29 0.04 2.56 -30.46
N PHE A 30 1.34 2.60 -30.76
CA PHE A 30 2.37 1.93 -29.97
C PHE A 30 2.47 2.53 -28.55
N GLU A 31 2.39 3.85 -28.41
CA GLU A 31 2.25 4.51 -27.09
C GLU A 31 1.05 3.97 -26.29
N GLY A 32 -0.11 3.83 -26.94
CA GLY A 32 -1.31 3.26 -26.33
C GLY A 32 -1.09 1.82 -25.84
N ALA A 33 -0.40 1.01 -26.62
CA ALA A 33 -0.05 -0.35 -26.27
C ALA A 33 0.91 -0.46 -25.09
N VAL A 34 1.92 0.40 -25.03
CA VAL A 34 2.85 0.52 -23.89
C VAL A 34 2.12 0.99 -22.62
N ASN A 35 1.19 1.93 -22.75
CA ASN A 35 0.36 2.39 -21.62
C ASN A 35 -0.51 1.26 -21.04
N ASN A 36 -1.02 0.36 -21.85
CA ASN A 36 -1.75 -0.83 -21.39
C ASN A 36 -0.86 -1.78 -20.59
N ASP A 37 0.41 -1.96 -20.99
CA ASP A 37 1.37 -2.75 -20.23
C ASP A 37 1.63 -2.12 -18.86
N PHE A 38 1.81 -0.79 -18.78
CA PHE A 38 1.97 -0.09 -17.50
C PHE A 38 0.73 -0.20 -16.62
N GLN A 39 -0.47 -0.13 -17.18
CA GLN A 39 -1.70 -0.33 -16.43
C GLN A 39 -1.79 -1.74 -15.86
N THR A 40 -1.37 -2.74 -16.63
CA THR A 40 -1.30 -4.14 -16.18
C THR A 40 -0.32 -4.30 -15.03
N ILE A 41 0.86 -3.70 -15.11
CA ILE A 41 1.85 -3.67 -14.02
C ILE A 41 1.26 -3.01 -12.76
N ALA A 42 0.63 -1.83 -12.91
CA ALA A 42 0.02 -1.11 -11.79
C ALA A 42 -1.04 -1.96 -11.08
N GLY A 43 -1.90 -2.64 -11.86
CA GLY A 43 -2.93 -3.55 -11.33
C GLY A 43 -2.36 -4.76 -10.61
N PHE A 44 -1.31 -5.36 -11.17
CA PHE A 44 -0.66 -6.54 -10.61
C PHE A 44 0.02 -6.25 -9.27
N ILE A 45 0.66 -5.10 -9.13
CA ILE A 45 1.32 -4.68 -7.89
C ILE A 45 0.30 -4.21 -6.85
N ASN A 46 -0.78 -3.55 -7.30
CA ASN A 46 -1.78 -2.99 -6.40
C ASN A 46 -2.46 -4.06 -5.52
N GLY A 47 -2.71 -5.26 -6.06
CA GLY A 47 -3.43 -6.32 -5.35
C GLY A 47 -2.81 -6.70 -4.00
N PRO A 48 -1.54 -7.10 -3.90
CA PRO A 48 -0.87 -7.38 -2.64
C PRO A 48 -0.86 -6.19 -1.68
N PHE A 49 -0.57 -4.99 -2.16
CA PHE A 49 -0.58 -3.79 -1.33
C PHE A 49 -1.96 -3.50 -0.72
N VAL A 50 -3.02 -3.64 -1.51
CA VAL A 50 -4.40 -3.44 -1.05
C VAL A 50 -4.70 -4.34 0.15
N ASN A 51 -4.29 -5.60 0.09
CA ASN A 51 -4.53 -6.56 1.17
C ASN A 51 -3.67 -6.26 2.40
N SER A 52 -2.37 -6.10 2.21
CA SER A 52 -1.43 -5.88 3.33
C SER A 52 -1.65 -4.54 4.03
N LEU A 53 -2.02 -3.47 3.31
CA LEU A 53 -2.28 -2.16 3.93
C LEU A 53 -3.53 -2.16 4.83
N GLY A 54 -4.51 -3.00 4.56
CA GLY A 54 -5.62 -3.24 5.48
C GLY A 54 -5.14 -3.76 6.82
N PHE A 55 -4.32 -4.80 6.79
CA PHE A 55 -3.69 -5.37 7.98
C PHE A 55 -2.77 -4.36 8.69
N PHE A 56 -1.88 -3.70 7.93
CA PHE A 56 -0.94 -2.70 8.44
C PHE A 56 -1.62 -1.56 9.21
N THR A 57 -2.79 -1.11 8.78
CA THR A 57 -3.55 -0.05 9.46
C THR A 57 -3.92 -0.46 10.90
N GLY A 58 -4.23 -1.72 11.13
CA GLY A 58 -4.59 -2.27 12.44
C GLY A 58 -3.42 -2.68 13.33
N LEU A 59 -2.17 -2.57 12.87
CA LEU A 59 -0.99 -3.02 13.62
C LEU A 59 -0.59 -2.09 14.76
N GLY A 60 0.21 -2.64 15.67
CA GLY A 60 0.87 -1.89 16.75
C GLY A 60 -0.04 -1.60 17.94
N TRP A 61 -1.19 -2.24 18.03
CA TRP A 61 -2.01 -2.19 19.24
C TRP A 61 -1.36 -3.01 20.35
N ASP A 62 -1.30 -2.42 21.53
CA ASP A 62 -1.00 -3.18 22.73
C ASP A 62 -2.10 -4.21 22.96
N SER A 63 -1.80 -5.44 22.55
CA SER A 63 -2.70 -6.58 22.68
C SER A 63 -2.52 -7.30 24.01
N THR A 64 -1.81 -6.70 24.98
CA THR A 64 -1.65 -7.32 26.30
C THR A 64 -3.00 -7.48 26.97
N PRO A 65 -3.27 -8.60 27.64
CA PRO A 65 -4.49 -8.75 28.41
C PRO A 65 -4.48 -7.93 29.71
N THR A 66 -3.40 -7.24 30.04
CA THR A 66 -3.32 -6.34 31.19
C THR A 66 -4.15 -5.09 30.91
N VAL A 67 -5.21 -4.90 31.64
CA VAL A 67 -6.08 -3.71 31.59
C VAL A 67 -5.72 -2.81 32.75
N TYR A 68 -5.57 -1.53 32.50
CA TYR A 68 -5.37 -0.52 33.53
C TYR A 68 -6.71 -0.26 34.23
N ASP A 69 -6.71 -0.20 35.55
CA ASP A 69 -7.92 -0.02 36.36
C ASP A 69 -7.73 1.14 37.33
N LEU A 70 -8.62 2.10 37.31
CA LEU A 70 -8.60 3.29 38.17
C LEU A 70 -8.62 2.96 39.67
N ALA A 71 -9.13 1.78 40.04
CA ALA A 71 -9.29 1.39 41.43
C ALA A 71 -8.12 0.56 42.01
N LEU A 72 -7.33 -0.15 41.18
CA LEU A 72 -6.47 -1.23 41.67
C LEU A 72 -5.03 -1.24 41.09
N GLY A 73 -4.62 -0.24 40.33
CA GLY A 73 -3.29 -0.28 39.68
C GLY A 73 -2.89 1.01 38.99
N PRO A 74 -1.90 0.94 38.10
CA PRO A 74 -1.51 2.09 37.31
C PRO A 74 -2.70 2.55 36.48
N HIS A 75 -3.02 3.84 36.56
CA HIS A 75 -4.20 4.41 35.91
C HIS A 75 -3.91 4.95 34.52
N PHE A 76 -2.62 5.15 34.23
CA PHE A 76 -2.16 5.73 32.98
C PHE A 76 -0.88 5.04 32.51
N SER A 77 -0.76 4.84 31.21
CA SER A 77 0.52 4.48 30.62
C SER A 77 0.80 5.29 29.37
N LEU A 78 2.09 5.53 29.12
CA LEU A 78 2.59 6.17 27.92
C LEU A 78 3.74 5.32 27.39
N SER A 79 3.61 4.85 26.16
CA SER A 79 4.59 3.98 25.53
C SER A 79 5.01 4.54 24.17
N VAL A 80 6.27 4.37 23.83
CA VAL A 80 6.81 4.64 22.52
C VAL A 80 7.41 3.35 21.97
N GLY A 81 7.19 3.10 20.70
CA GLY A 81 7.65 1.88 20.08
C GLY A 81 7.93 2.02 18.59
N ALA A 82 8.37 0.95 18.01
CA ALA A 82 8.55 0.79 16.58
C ALA A 82 8.23 -0.64 16.16
N GLY A 83 7.79 -0.79 14.94
CA GLY A 83 7.56 -2.09 14.33
C GLY A 83 7.82 -2.05 12.84
N ALA A 84 7.67 -3.19 12.20
CA ALA A 84 7.70 -3.31 10.77
C ALA A 84 6.71 -4.37 10.32
N ASP A 85 6.02 -4.08 9.22
CA ASP A 85 5.29 -5.05 8.43
C ASP A 85 6.08 -5.38 7.17
N PHE A 86 5.97 -6.60 6.67
CA PHE A 86 6.61 -7.05 5.45
C PHE A 86 5.54 -7.32 4.40
N ILE A 87 5.39 -6.38 3.47
CA ILE A 87 4.51 -6.55 2.31
C ILE A 87 5.25 -7.36 1.26
N GLY A 88 4.78 -8.59 1.01
CA GLY A 88 5.24 -9.42 -0.09
C GLY A 88 4.84 -8.82 -1.44
N LEU A 89 5.82 -8.58 -2.32
CA LEU A 89 5.53 -8.14 -3.67
C LEU A 89 5.46 -9.32 -4.62
N PRO A 90 4.53 -9.30 -5.58
CA PRO A 90 4.43 -10.35 -6.57
C PRO A 90 5.66 -10.31 -7.49
N ASN A 91 6.09 -11.47 -7.94
CA ASN A 91 7.19 -11.57 -8.90
C ASN A 91 6.73 -11.07 -10.28
N THR A 92 7.18 -9.88 -10.65
CA THR A 92 6.84 -9.23 -11.92
C THR A 92 7.38 -9.97 -13.15
N ASN A 93 8.38 -10.85 -13.00
CA ASN A 93 8.88 -11.68 -14.09
C ASN A 93 7.84 -12.64 -14.67
N ASN A 94 6.75 -12.90 -13.94
CA ASN A 94 5.65 -13.75 -14.39
C ASN A 94 4.60 -12.98 -15.23
N LEU A 95 4.74 -11.66 -15.35
CA LEU A 95 3.88 -10.87 -16.23
C LEU A 95 4.31 -11.05 -17.68
N ASN A 96 3.37 -11.53 -18.48
CA ASN A 96 3.56 -11.57 -19.93
C ASN A 96 3.12 -10.24 -20.54
N LEU A 97 4.07 -9.34 -20.68
CA LEU A 97 3.87 -8.01 -21.25
C LEU A 97 4.46 -7.99 -22.65
N PRO A 98 3.67 -7.62 -23.68
CA PRO A 98 4.13 -7.67 -25.07
C PRO A 98 5.27 -6.69 -25.38
N TYR A 99 5.28 -5.51 -24.74
CA TYR A 99 6.12 -4.37 -25.16
C TYR A 99 7.06 -3.87 -24.09
N VAL A 100 6.80 -4.17 -22.85
CA VAL A 100 7.59 -3.72 -21.70
C VAL A 100 8.02 -4.90 -20.86
N SER A 101 9.31 -5.04 -20.60
CA SER A 101 9.77 -6.03 -19.62
C SER A 101 9.51 -5.54 -18.21
N ALA A 102 8.64 -6.21 -17.47
CA ALA A 102 8.33 -5.84 -16.10
C ALA A 102 9.57 -5.87 -15.18
N SER A 103 10.53 -6.73 -15.45
CA SER A 103 11.78 -6.84 -14.70
C SER A 103 12.75 -5.69 -14.95
N SER A 104 12.77 -5.12 -16.15
CA SER A 104 13.58 -3.94 -16.48
C SER A 104 12.88 -2.65 -16.06
N THR A 105 11.54 -2.64 -16.09
CA THR A 105 10.73 -1.47 -15.77
C THR A 105 10.64 -1.22 -14.27
N LEU A 106 10.55 -2.29 -13.46
CA LEU A 106 10.36 -2.23 -12.02
C LEU A 106 11.21 -3.32 -11.34
N SER A 107 12.44 -2.97 -11.01
CA SER A 107 13.25 -3.80 -10.11
C SER A 107 12.75 -3.64 -8.67
N LEU A 108 11.58 -4.23 -8.37
CA LEU A 108 11.03 -4.23 -7.02
C LEU A 108 11.70 -5.34 -6.19
N PRO A 109 12.00 -5.09 -4.92
CA PRO A 109 12.41 -6.14 -4.00
C PRO A 109 11.26 -7.15 -3.82
N SER A 110 11.55 -8.37 -3.43
CA SER A 110 10.54 -9.40 -3.16
C SER A 110 9.61 -9.06 -1.99
N GLY A 111 9.94 -8.06 -1.22
CA GLY A 111 9.12 -7.52 -0.14
C GLY A 111 9.61 -6.15 0.30
N ILE A 112 8.71 -5.33 0.76
CA ILE A 112 8.99 -3.99 1.29
C ILE A 112 8.73 -4.00 2.79
N PRO A 113 9.74 -3.75 3.63
CA PRO A 113 9.49 -3.48 5.03
C PRO A 113 8.87 -2.08 5.17
N LEU A 114 7.70 -2.00 5.77
CA LEU A 114 7.07 -0.74 6.17
C LEU A 114 7.32 -0.52 7.66
N PRO A 115 8.31 0.28 8.04
CA PRO A 115 8.55 0.60 9.43
C PRO A 115 7.45 1.54 9.95
N TYR A 116 7.03 1.34 11.20
CA TYR A 116 6.07 2.24 11.84
C TYR A 116 6.53 2.62 13.25
N PRO A 117 6.88 3.89 13.50
CA PRO A 117 6.99 4.41 14.84
C PRO A 117 5.59 4.57 15.44
N VAL A 118 5.43 4.29 16.73
CA VAL A 118 4.14 4.37 17.39
C VAL A 118 4.27 5.00 18.77
N LEU A 119 3.34 5.89 19.09
CA LEU A 119 3.09 6.42 20.41
C LEU A 119 1.76 5.86 20.89
N ILE A 120 1.72 5.28 22.09
CA ILE A 120 0.52 4.71 22.68
C ILE A 120 0.31 5.34 24.05
N ALA A 121 -0.89 5.85 24.28
CA ALA A 121 -1.33 6.34 25.59
C ALA A 121 -2.56 5.52 26.03
N ARG A 122 -2.62 5.14 27.29
CA ARG A 122 -3.75 4.40 27.86
C ARG A 122 -4.20 5.00 29.17
N LEU A 123 -5.50 4.98 29.36
CA LEU A 123 -6.16 5.43 30.58
C LEU A 123 -7.06 4.33 31.13
N GLY A 124 -6.80 3.89 32.35
CA GLY A 124 -7.67 2.99 33.09
C GLY A 124 -8.97 3.71 33.47
N LEU A 125 -10.06 2.98 33.25
CA LEU A 125 -11.40 3.38 33.66
C LEU A 125 -11.83 2.51 34.84
N VAL A 126 -13.09 2.64 35.26
CA VAL A 126 -13.66 1.80 36.32
C VAL A 126 -14.14 0.44 35.78
N ASN A 127 -14.30 -0.52 36.66
CA ASN A 127 -14.89 -1.84 36.37
C ASN A 127 -14.12 -2.67 35.34
N GLY A 128 -12.80 -2.55 35.29
CA GLY A 128 -11.96 -3.36 34.38
C GLY A 128 -12.02 -2.92 32.91
N PHE A 129 -12.38 -1.69 32.64
CA PHE A 129 -12.24 -1.06 31.33
C PHE A 129 -10.99 -0.20 31.26
N ASP A 130 -10.39 -0.14 30.07
CA ASP A 130 -9.44 0.91 29.71
C ASP A 130 -9.67 1.39 28.27
N ILE A 131 -9.22 2.60 28.01
CA ILE A 131 -9.22 3.23 26.70
C ILE A 131 -7.78 3.53 26.27
N GLY A 132 -7.45 3.21 25.03
CA GLY A 132 -6.16 3.50 24.43
C GLY A 132 -6.29 4.48 23.28
N PHE A 133 -5.26 5.29 23.11
CA PHE A 133 -5.03 6.12 21.94
C PHE A 133 -3.69 5.76 21.33
N ARG A 134 -3.65 5.59 20.02
CA ARG A 134 -2.44 5.35 19.26
C ARG A 134 -2.23 6.46 18.23
N TYR A 135 -0.99 6.87 18.08
CA TYR A 135 -0.56 7.78 17.04
C TYR A 135 0.71 7.26 16.38
N THR A 136 0.74 7.28 15.06
CA THR A 136 1.89 6.91 14.27
C THR A 136 2.18 8.00 13.24
N TYR A 137 3.44 8.36 13.11
CA TYR A 137 3.89 9.39 12.18
C TYR A 137 5.27 9.06 11.67
N LEU A 138 5.38 8.81 10.38
CA LEU A 138 6.63 8.70 9.68
C LEU A 138 6.74 9.91 8.74
N PRO A 139 7.64 10.86 9.01
CA PRO A 139 7.90 11.95 8.09
C PRO A 139 8.42 11.39 6.78
N GLU A 140 8.41 12.20 5.72
CA GLU A 140 8.99 11.78 4.45
C GLU A 140 10.47 11.39 4.63
N ILE A 141 10.74 10.12 4.39
CA ILE A 141 12.07 9.55 4.39
C ILE A 141 12.41 9.23 2.94
N SER A 142 13.54 9.77 2.48
CA SER A 142 14.07 9.48 1.16
C SER A 142 15.43 8.80 1.30
N ALA A 143 15.57 7.64 0.70
CA ALA A 143 16.81 6.88 0.68
C ALA A 143 17.03 6.32 -0.73
N SER A 144 18.09 6.75 -1.37
CA SER A 144 18.41 6.36 -2.75
C SER A 144 17.26 6.71 -3.72
N ASN A 145 16.57 5.70 -4.23
CA ASN A 145 15.45 5.83 -5.18
C ASN A 145 14.08 5.59 -4.53
N VAL A 146 14.01 5.45 -3.21
CA VAL A 146 12.79 5.18 -2.47
C VAL A 146 12.45 6.38 -1.58
N ALA A 147 11.20 6.80 -1.58
CA ALA A 147 10.66 7.77 -0.64
C ALA A 147 9.32 7.29 -0.08
N GLY A 148 9.02 7.66 1.16
CA GLY A 148 7.76 7.29 1.78
C GLY A 148 7.46 8.07 3.03
N ASN A 149 6.17 8.25 3.28
CA ASN A 149 5.65 8.87 4.50
C ASN A 149 4.33 8.21 4.87
N PHE A 150 3.98 8.26 6.13
CA PHE A 150 2.62 7.96 6.55
C PHE A 150 2.27 8.59 7.90
N THR A 151 0.99 8.74 8.13
CA THR A 151 0.41 9.19 9.40
C THR A 151 -0.83 8.37 9.70
N GLY A 152 -1.04 8.10 10.97
CA GLY A 152 -2.21 7.37 11.42
C GLY A 152 -2.52 7.65 12.88
N TRP A 153 -3.76 7.37 13.25
CA TRP A 153 -4.22 7.40 14.62
C TRP A 153 -5.25 6.31 14.85
N GLY A 154 -5.43 5.92 16.09
CA GLY A 154 -6.43 4.94 16.45
C GLY A 154 -6.88 5.06 17.89
N LEU A 155 -8.02 4.46 18.16
CA LEU A 155 -8.62 4.32 19.49
C LEU A 155 -8.91 2.86 19.75
N ASP A 156 -8.73 2.41 20.99
CA ASP A 156 -9.21 1.11 21.42
C ASP A 156 -9.89 1.17 22.77
N LEU A 157 -10.81 0.25 22.99
CA LEU A 157 -11.46 0.00 24.25
C LEU A 157 -11.21 -1.43 24.64
N ARG A 158 -10.75 -1.68 25.87
CA ARG A 158 -10.53 -3.02 26.38
C ARG A 158 -11.37 -3.28 27.62
N TYR A 159 -11.76 -4.53 27.78
CA TYR A 159 -12.51 -5.00 28.94
C TYR A 159 -11.89 -6.29 29.47
N LYS A 160 -11.55 -6.31 30.72
CA LYS A 160 -11.03 -7.46 31.43
C LYS A 160 -12.21 -8.39 31.82
N LEU A 161 -12.29 -9.54 31.14
CA LEU A 161 -13.33 -10.55 31.42
C LEU A 161 -13.01 -11.39 32.66
N PHE A 162 -11.75 -11.82 32.77
CA PHE A 162 -11.27 -12.65 33.87
C PHE A 162 -9.89 -12.18 34.29
N ASP A 163 -9.66 -12.17 35.59
CA ASP A 163 -8.35 -11.92 36.20
C ASP A 163 -8.29 -12.63 37.55
N GLY A 164 -7.28 -13.46 37.73
CA GLY A 164 -7.08 -14.17 38.98
C GLY A 164 -5.60 -14.58 39.16
N ALA A 165 -5.15 -14.68 40.40
CA ALA A 165 -3.74 -14.99 40.69
C ALA A 165 -3.31 -16.34 40.09
N GLU A 166 -4.23 -17.30 39.99
CA GLU A 166 -3.94 -18.64 39.45
C GLU A 166 -4.50 -18.84 38.06
N LEU A 167 -5.47 -18.03 37.62
CA LEU A 167 -6.12 -18.13 36.32
C LEU A 167 -5.43 -17.21 35.29
N PRO A 168 -5.45 -17.54 33.99
CA PRO A 168 -5.03 -16.60 32.98
C PRO A 168 -5.96 -15.40 32.93
N THR A 169 -5.41 -14.22 32.67
CA THR A 169 -6.21 -13.03 32.36
C THR A 169 -6.76 -13.13 30.95
N VAL A 170 -8.04 -12.83 30.80
CA VAL A 170 -8.72 -12.78 29.48
C VAL A 170 -9.28 -11.39 29.26
N THR A 171 -8.94 -10.81 28.13
CA THR A 171 -9.35 -9.45 27.77
C THR A 171 -10.03 -9.45 26.41
N LEU A 172 -11.14 -8.74 26.32
CA LEU A 172 -11.81 -8.40 25.07
C LEU A 172 -11.39 -6.97 24.69
N SER A 173 -11.02 -6.77 23.44
CA SER A 173 -10.69 -5.44 22.90
C SER A 173 -11.44 -5.17 21.61
N THR A 174 -11.74 -3.90 21.37
CA THR A 174 -12.24 -3.38 20.11
C THR A 174 -11.43 -2.14 19.74
N SER A 175 -11.14 -1.97 18.45
CA SER A 175 -10.32 -0.87 17.96
C SER A 175 -10.90 -0.20 16.74
N PHE A 176 -10.56 1.05 16.55
CA PHE A 176 -10.74 1.82 15.32
C PHE A 176 -9.42 2.52 14.99
N ASP A 177 -8.99 2.37 13.75
CA ASP A 177 -7.76 2.95 13.22
C ASP A 177 -8.01 3.65 11.90
N SER A 178 -7.28 4.72 11.65
CA SER A 178 -7.25 5.44 10.39
C SER A 178 -5.82 5.78 10.03
N GLN A 179 -5.42 5.49 8.81
CA GLN A 179 -4.08 5.71 8.32
C GLN A 179 -4.08 6.19 6.87
N SER A 180 -3.17 7.11 6.55
CA SER A 180 -2.90 7.56 5.20
C SER A 180 -1.40 7.70 4.98
N GLY A 181 -0.97 7.50 3.74
CA GLY A 181 0.44 7.62 3.40
C GLY A 181 0.70 7.51 1.92
N SER A 182 1.98 7.65 1.59
CA SER A 182 2.49 7.47 0.25
C SER A 182 3.83 6.75 0.28
N PHE A 183 4.10 6.04 -0.79
CA PHE A 183 5.37 5.37 -1.04
C PHE A 183 5.69 5.54 -2.52
N SER A 184 6.93 5.88 -2.84
CA SER A 184 7.38 6.05 -4.21
C SER A 184 8.73 5.39 -4.43
N VAL A 185 8.90 4.86 -5.64
CA VAL A 185 10.18 4.31 -6.11
C VAL A 185 10.48 4.96 -7.45
N ASN A 186 11.58 5.69 -7.53
CA ASN A 186 12.13 6.16 -8.78
C ASN A 186 12.98 5.03 -9.34
N THR A 187 12.46 4.34 -10.34
CA THR A 187 13.12 3.18 -10.93
C THR A 187 14.07 3.60 -12.04
N ALA A 188 14.88 2.65 -12.46
CA ALA A 188 15.97 2.83 -13.41
C ALA A 188 15.50 3.26 -14.81
N ASN A 189 16.45 3.62 -15.64
CA ASN A 189 16.25 3.84 -17.06
C ASN A 189 15.72 2.56 -17.73
N ILE A 190 14.61 2.68 -18.45
CA ILE A 190 14.11 1.64 -19.33
C ILE A 190 14.84 1.73 -20.67
N SER A 191 15.27 0.60 -21.19
CA SER A 191 15.87 0.49 -22.52
C SER A 191 15.47 -0.85 -23.11
N GLU A 192 14.29 -0.91 -23.70
CA GLU A 192 13.80 -2.07 -24.43
C GLU A 192 14.09 -1.91 -25.92
N THR A 193 14.62 -2.95 -26.53
CA THR A 193 14.96 -2.99 -27.96
C THR A 193 14.53 -4.31 -28.57
N GLY A 194 14.36 -4.33 -29.89
CA GLY A 194 13.94 -5.55 -30.58
C GLY A 194 12.47 -5.90 -30.38
N ILE A 195 11.64 -4.92 -29.99
CA ILE A 195 10.21 -5.10 -29.84
C ILE A 195 9.58 -5.33 -31.21
N THR A 196 8.73 -6.36 -31.33
CA THR A 196 7.87 -6.52 -32.49
C THR A 196 6.51 -5.93 -32.17
N TYR A 197 6.14 -4.88 -32.87
CA TYR A 197 4.83 -4.25 -32.74
C TYR A 197 4.00 -4.47 -34.00
N VAL A 198 2.77 -4.91 -33.83
CA VAL A 198 1.77 -5.02 -34.89
C VAL A 198 0.69 -3.99 -34.65
N ASP A 199 0.54 -3.05 -35.57
CA ASP A 199 -0.48 -2.03 -35.48
C ASP A 199 -1.88 -2.66 -35.61
N PRO A 200 -2.75 -2.53 -34.62
CA PRO A 200 -4.07 -3.13 -34.66
C PRO A 200 -5.01 -2.48 -35.69
N ASN A 201 -4.71 -1.27 -36.19
CA ASN A 201 -5.58 -0.52 -37.08
C ASN A 201 -5.33 -0.86 -38.54
N ASN A 202 -4.07 -1.06 -38.94
CA ASN A 202 -3.69 -1.30 -40.34
C ASN A 202 -3.05 -2.67 -40.57
N GLY A 203 -2.62 -3.36 -39.49
CA GLY A 203 -1.93 -4.66 -39.59
C GLY A 203 -0.44 -4.57 -39.92
N ASP A 204 0.13 -3.38 -39.98
CA ASP A 204 1.56 -3.17 -40.25
C ASP A 204 2.39 -3.75 -39.10
N THR A 205 3.50 -4.38 -39.47
CA THR A 205 4.42 -4.99 -38.51
C THR A 205 5.73 -4.23 -38.46
N TYR A 206 6.07 -3.72 -37.31
CA TYR A 206 7.32 -3.03 -37.00
C TYR A 206 8.24 -3.96 -36.21
N ASN A 207 9.32 -4.39 -36.85
CA ASN A 207 10.35 -5.17 -36.20
C ASN A 207 11.43 -4.24 -35.66
N ASN A 208 12.01 -4.59 -34.50
CA ASN A 208 13.04 -3.79 -33.82
C ASN A 208 12.57 -2.42 -33.32
N ALA A 209 11.29 -2.26 -32.98
CA ALA A 209 10.87 -1.09 -32.23
C ALA A 209 11.62 -1.00 -30.89
N SER A 210 11.75 0.19 -30.37
CA SER A 210 12.46 0.44 -29.12
C SER A 210 11.69 1.41 -28.22
N LEU A 211 11.86 1.23 -26.92
CA LEU A 211 11.30 2.09 -25.87
C LEU A 211 12.43 2.45 -24.90
N THR A 212 12.70 3.74 -24.75
CA THR A 212 13.70 4.24 -23.81
C THR A 212 13.08 5.31 -22.92
N GLY A 213 13.52 5.41 -21.67
CA GLY A 213 12.99 6.42 -20.76
C GLY A 213 13.30 6.15 -19.31
N THR A 214 12.58 6.85 -18.45
CA THR A 214 12.64 6.66 -16.99
C THR A 214 11.25 6.30 -16.47
N SER A 215 11.18 5.35 -15.56
CA SER A 215 9.93 4.98 -14.91
C SER A 215 9.92 5.38 -13.44
N ASN A 216 8.73 5.61 -12.91
CA ASN A 216 8.47 5.79 -11.50
C ASN A 216 7.25 4.96 -11.08
N TYR A 217 7.24 4.61 -9.81
CA TYR A 217 6.11 3.96 -9.17
C TYR A 217 5.70 4.78 -7.95
N THR A 218 4.41 5.00 -7.78
CA THR A 218 3.86 5.68 -6.60
C THR A 218 2.65 4.91 -6.08
N LEU A 219 2.61 4.72 -4.78
CA LEU A 219 1.50 4.13 -4.05
C LEU A 219 0.96 5.17 -3.07
N ASN A 220 -0.35 5.38 -3.08
CA ASN A 220 -1.04 6.23 -2.12
C ASN A 220 -2.16 5.43 -1.46
N TRP A 221 -2.36 5.62 -0.16
CA TRP A 221 -3.45 4.96 0.56
C TRP A 221 -4.12 5.87 1.57
N ASN A 222 -5.39 5.57 1.80
CA ASN A 222 -6.19 6.10 2.89
C ASN A 222 -7.10 4.96 3.36
N THR A 223 -6.77 4.37 4.49
CA THR A 223 -7.40 3.16 5.00
C THR A 223 -7.91 3.34 6.43
N GLN A 224 -8.97 2.63 6.76
CA GLN A 224 -9.56 2.57 8.08
C GLN A 224 -9.79 1.10 8.45
N THR A 225 -9.57 0.78 9.71
CA THR A 225 -9.74 -0.56 10.24
C THR A 225 -10.55 -0.52 11.52
N VAL A 226 -11.54 -1.41 11.63
CA VAL A 226 -12.26 -1.69 12.86
C VAL A 226 -11.95 -3.12 13.26
N GLY A 227 -11.47 -3.33 14.48
CA GLY A 227 -11.07 -4.64 14.98
C GLY A 227 -11.79 -5.06 16.25
N ALA A 228 -11.88 -6.38 16.46
CA ALA A 228 -12.25 -6.98 17.73
C ALA A 228 -11.33 -8.19 18.00
N LYS A 229 -10.82 -8.29 19.22
CA LYS A 229 -9.82 -9.29 19.60
C LYS A 229 -10.09 -9.83 21.01
N VAL A 230 -9.87 -11.11 21.22
CA VAL A 230 -9.77 -11.73 22.53
C VAL A 230 -8.31 -12.11 22.77
N THR A 231 -7.76 -11.70 23.89
CA THR A 231 -6.38 -11.96 24.28
C THR A 231 -6.33 -12.68 25.61
N VAL A 232 -5.46 -13.68 25.71
CA VAL A 232 -5.26 -14.50 26.90
C VAL A 232 -3.78 -14.44 27.26
N GLY A 233 -3.49 -14.19 28.52
CA GLY A 233 -2.09 -14.19 29.01
C GLY A 233 -2.03 -14.55 30.49
N LYS A 234 -0.80 -14.80 30.97
CA LYS A 234 -0.56 -15.15 32.37
C LYS A 234 0.70 -14.48 32.90
N SER A 235 0.60 -13.90 34.09
CA SER A 235 1.76 -13.36 34.79
C SER A 235 2.63 -14.51 35.31
N LEU A 236 3.92 -14.45 34.98
CA LEU A 236 4.97 -15.36 35.46
C LEU A 236 6.08 -14.51 36.13
N GLY A 237 5.70 -13.77 37.15
CA GLY A 237 6.55 -12.78 37.81
C GLY A 237 6.69 -11.50 36.97
N ILE A 238 7.91 -11.24 36.46
CA ILE A 238 8.19 -10.08 35.60
C ILE A 238 7.84 -10.33 34.12
N LEU A 239 7.58 -11.58 33.77
CA LEU A 239 7.23 -12.01 32.40
C LEU A 239 5.72 -12.17 32.29
N TYR A 240 5.19 -11.71 31.16
CA TYR A 240 3.76 -11.85 30.84
C TYR A 240 3.59 -12.30 29.38
N PRO A 241 3.70 -13.61 29.09
CA PRO A 241 3.37 -14.14 27.79
C PRO A 241 1.87 -14.07 27.53
N PHE A 242 1.50 -13.81 26.27
CA PHE A 242 0.11 -13.75 25.86
C PHE A 242 -0.09 -14.13 24.40
N ALA A 243 -1.29 -14.54 24.07
CA ALA A 243 -1.73 -14.80 22.71
C ALA A 243 -3.15 -14.27 22.50
N GLY A 244 -3.50 -13.92 21.27
CA GLY A 244 -4.82 -13.41 20.95
C GLY A 244 -5.27 -13.81 19.55
N ILE A 245 -6.59 -13.83 19.39
CA ILE A 245 -7.27 -14.05 18.12
C ILE A 245 -8.37 -13.01 17.95
N GLY A 246 -8.63 -12.61 16.73
CA GLY A 246 -9.67 -11.63 16.44
C GLY A 246 -9.98 -11.53 14.97
N PHE A 247 -10.72 -10.49 14.66
CA PHE A 247 -11.06 -10.11 13.29
C PHE A 247 -10.93 -8.62 13.15
N GLN A 248 -10.55 -8.19 11.94
CA GLN A 248 -10.54 -6.80 11.56
C GLN A 248 -11.30 -6.60 10.26
N ARG A 249 -12.04 -5.50 10.18
CA ARG A 249 -12.72 -5.03 8.99
C ARG A 249 -12.01 -3.81 8.47
N ASN A 250 -11.55 -3.91 7.24
CA ASN A 250 -10.81 -2.87 6.56
C ASN A 250 -11.70 -2.14 5.55
N SER A 251 -11.44 -0.87 5.33
CA SER A 251 -12.09 -0.03 4.33
C SER A 251 -11.14 1.07 3.88
N GLY A 252 -11.41 1.67 2.74
CA GLY A 252 -10.60 2.76 2.20
C GLY A 252 -10.21 2.54 0.76
N THR A 253 -9.18 3.25 0.33
CA THR A 253 -8.67 3.21 -1.04
C THR A 253 -7.16 3.09 -1.05
N VAL A 254 -6.66 2.31 -2.00
CA VAL A 254 -5.24 2.20 -2.33
C VAL A 254 -5.10 2.45 -3.82
N THR A 255 -4.24 3.37 -4.20
CA THR A 255 -4.00 3.72 -5.60
C THR A 255 -2.53 3.56 -5.91
N SER A 256 -2.23 2.73 -6.89
CA SER A 256 -0.89 2.60 -7.45
C SER A 256 -0.82 3.28 -8.82
N THR A 257 0.27 3.98 -9.06
CA THR A 257 0.57 4.66 -10.32
C THR A 257 1.91 4.16 -10.82
N VAL A 258 1.94 3.69 -12.06
CA VAL A 258 3.17 3.41 -12.80
C VAL A 258 3.25 4.38 -13.95
N GLY A 259 4.36 5.08 -14.07
CA GLY A 259 4.50 6.06 -15.13
C GLY A 259 5.94 6.50 -15.34
N GLY A 260 6.10 7.54 -16.14
CA GLY A 260 7.40 8.12 -16.45
C GLY A 260 7.39 8.88 -17.77
N THR A 261 8.58 9.26 -18.21
CA THR A 261 8.79 9.87 -19.52
C THR A 261 9.52 8.89 -20.42
N PHE A 262 8.93 8.60 -21.57
CA PHE A 262 9.41 7.58 -22.50
C PHE A 262 9.53 8.13 -23.91
N THR A 263 10.46 7.58 -24.68
CA THR A 263 10.58 7.79 -26.11
C THR A 263 10.37 6.46 -26.80
N ALA A 264 9.33 6.40 -27.61
CA ALA A 264 8.98 5.27 -28.47
C ALA A 264 9.54 5.51 -29.88
N ASN A 265 10.18 4.50 -30.46
CA ASN A 265 10.72 4.53 -31.81
C ASN A 265 10.37 3.22 -32.52
N LEU A 266 9.63 3.32 -33.62
CA LEU A 266 9.29 2.17 -34.48
C LEU A 266 10.42 1.80 -35.45
N ASN A 267 11.54 2.55 -35.45
CA ASN A 267 12.67 2.38 -36.38
C ASN A 267 12.25 2.41 -37.86
N ASN A 268 11.21 3.19 -38.16
CA ASN A 268 10.73 3.44 -39.50
C ASN A 268 11.03 4.90 -39.89
N VAL A 269 11.62 5.09 -41.07
CA VAL A 269 11.97 6.43 -41.59
C VAL A 269 10.77 7.37 -41.75
N SER A 270 9.57 6.82 -41.89
CA SER A 270 8.32 7.57 -42.02
C SER A 270 7.66 7.90 -40.69
N GLN A 271 8.14 7.31 -39.60
CA GLN A 271 7.57 7.44 -38.26
C GLN A 271 8.66 7.94 -37.29
N PRO A 272 8.71 9.25 -37.01
CA PRO A 272 9.73 9.79 -36.11
C PRO A 272 9.51 9.27 -34.69
N PRO A 273 10.59 9.19 -33.87
CA PRO A 273 10.46 8.90 -32.45
C PRO A 273 9.53 9.90 -31.75
N VAL A 274 8.67 9.39 -30.86
CA VAL A 274 7.75 10.21 -30.07
C VAL A 274 8.09 10.09 -28.59
N THR A 275 8.19 11.23 -27.92
CA THR A 275 8.35 11.31 -26.47
C THR A 275 6.99 11.56 -25.85
N PHE A 276 6.61 10.72 -24.87
CA PHE A 276 5.34 10.80 -24.17
C PHE A 276 5.53 10.62 -22.66
N ASN A 277 4.52 11.06 -21.91
CA ASN A 277 4.44 10.83 -20.48
C ASN A 277 3.35 9.78 -20.22
N SER A 278 3.70 8.78 -19.43
CA SER A 278 2.75 7.77 -18.95
C SER A 278 2.44 7.99 -17.49
N ALA A 279 1.18 7.80 -17.10
CA ALA A 279 0.74 7.75 -15.72
C ALA A 279 -0.49 6.83 -15.62
N GLN A 280 -0.23 5.54 -15.51
CA GLN A 280 -1.27 4.52 -15.47
C GLN A 280 -1.58 4.15 -14.02
N ASN A 281 -2.87 4.24 -13.67
CA ASN A 281 -3.36 4.08 -12.31
C ASN A 281 -4.14 2.79 -12.15
N SER A 282 -3.96 2.12 -11.02
CA SER A 282 -4.85 1.07 -10.54
C SER A 282 -5.31 1.41 -9.13
N ALA A 283 -6.59 1.26 -8.86
CA ALA A 283 -7.18 1.50 -7.54
C ALA A 283 -7.83 0.21 -7.01
N GLY A 284 -7.77 0.03 -5.70
CA GLY A 284 -8.40 -1.08 -5.01
C GLY A 284 -8.86 -0.70 -3.62
N SER A 285 -9.68 -1.55 -3.03
CA SER A 285 -10.10 -1.44 -1.63
C SER A 285 -9.53 -2.60 -0.84
N PRO A 286 -9.11 -2.40 0.43
CA PRO A 286 -8.60 -3.47 1.28
C PRO A 286 -9.60 -4.61 1.45
N VAL A 287 -9.10 -5.79 1.81
CA VAL A 287 -9.95 -6.93 2.18
C VAL A 287 -10.89 -6.53 3.30
N VAL A 288 -12.19 -6.81 3.11
CA VAL A 288 -13.25 -6.30 4.00
C VAL A 288 -13.17 -6.93 5.39
N LEU A 289 -12.80 -8.20 5.48
CA LEU A 289 -12.71 -8.92 6.75
C LEU A 289 -11.52 -9.87 6.75
N GLU A 290 -10.66 -9.73 7.75
CA GLU A 290 -9.45 -10.55 7.93
C GLU A 290 -9.37 -11.10 9.34
N PRO A 291 -8.84 -12.33 9.53
CA PRO A 291 -8.47 -12.82 10.84
C PRO A 291 -7.29 -12.03 11.39
N ALA A 292 -7.16 -11.93 12.69
CA ALA A 292 -6.02 -11.31 13.36
C ALA A 292 -5.50 -12.25 14.44
N PHE A 293 -4.23 -12.63 14.34
CA PHE A 293 -3.54 -13.45 15.31
C PHE A 293 -2.45 -12.64 15.98
N THR A 294 -2.31 -12.81 17.27
CA THR A 294 -1.33 -12.07 18.07
C THR A 294 -0.57 -13.01 18.97
N LEU A 295 0.73 -12.84 19.07
CA LEU A 295 1.60 -13.49 20.04
C LEU A 295 2.53 -12.44 20.64
N GLY A 296 2.68 -12.40 21.96
CA GLY A 296 3.52 -11.40 22.57
C GLY A 296 4.08 -11.79 23.92
N LEU A 297 5.06 -10.99 24.34
CA LEU A 297 5.69 -11.06 25.62
C LEU A 297 5.82 -9.66 26.18
N LYS A 298 5.27 -9.45 27.37
CA LYS A 298 5.45 -8.20 28.14
C LYS A 298 6.45 -8.47 29.28
N LEU A 299 7.37 -7.55 29.47
CA LEU A 299 8.29 -7.50 30.58
C LEU A 299 7.97 -6.27 31.44
N GLY A 300 8.04 -6.39 32.74
CA GLY A 300 7.70 -5.33 33.68
C GLY A 300 6.39 -5.62 34.41
N GLY A 301 5.72 -4.60 34.84
CA GLY A 301 4.51 -4.73 35.67
C GLY A 301 4.83 -4.50 37.14
N GLY A 302 4.24 -3.48 37.72
CA GLY A 302 4.52 -3.07 39.10
C GLY A 302 5.86 -2.33 39.32
N LEU A 303 6.71 -2.23 38.30
CA LEU A 303 8.01 -1.56 38.38
C LEU A 303 8.00 -0.13 37.81
N GLY A 304 6.85 0.39 37.38
CA GLY A 304 6.73 1.70 36.76
C GLY A 304 7.15 1.75 35.30
N PHE A 305 7.61 0.66 34.73
CA PHE A 305 7.92 0.54 33.30
C PHE A 305 7.40 -0.79 32.71
N GLU A 306 7.20 -0.79 31.41
CA GLU A 306 6.87 -1.98 30.64
C GLU A 306 7.69 -2.02 29.34
N TRP A 307 8.04 -3.22 28.91
CA TRP A 307 8.58 -3.48 27.58
C TRP A 307 7.76 -4.57 26.94
N LEU A 308 7.28 -4.31 25.73
CA LEU A 308 6.42 -5.18 24.96
C LEU A 308 7.14 -5.65 23.69
N LEU A 309 7.10 -6.94 23.45
CA LEU A 309 7.40 -7.57 22.16
C LEU A 309 6.11 -8.16 21.61
N LEU A 310 5.79 -7.87 20.37
CA LEU A 310 4.54 -8.27 19.75
C LEU A 310 4.80 -8.77 18.34
N GLY A 311 4.22 -9.91 18.00
CA GLY A 311 4.08 -10.44 16.65
C GLY A 311 2.62 -10.53 16.28
N GLU A 312 2.26 -10.10 15.09
CA GLU A 312 0.90 -10.12 14.56
C GLU A 312 0.88 -10.76 13.17
N SER A 313 -0.23 -11.43 12.83
CA SER A 313 -0.42 -12.03 11.51
C SER A 313 -1.91 -12.05 11.16
N ASN A 314 -2.22 -11.90 9.88
CA ASN A 314 -3.55 -12.18 9.32
C ASN A 314 -3.64 -13.53 8.59
N GLY A 315 -2.56 -14.33 8.65
CA GLY A 315 -2.43 -15.60 7.95
C GLY A 315 -1.64 -15.51 6.63
N THR A 316 -1.51 -14.32 6.06
CA THR A 316 -0.70 -14.04 4.85
C THR A 316 0.46 -13.12 5.13
N ASP A 317 0.22 -12.08 5.91
CA ASP A 317 1.21 -11.09 6.30
C ASP A 317 1.66 -11.31 7.75
N ILE A 318 2.88 -10.90 8.05
CA ILE A 318 3.47 -11.01 9.38
C ILE A 318 4.13 -9.68 9.71
N ALA A 319 3.79 -9.15 10.88
CA ALA A 319 4.39 -7.95 11.43
C ALA A 319 5.00 -8.20 12.80
N GLY A 320 5.99 -7.41 13.15
CA GLY A 320 6.60 -7.42 14.46
C GLY A 320 6.75 -6.02 15.01
N SER A 321 6.57 -5.86 16.30
CA SER A 321 6.77 -4.58 16.98
C SER A 321 7.38 -4.74 18.36
N THR A 322 7.98 -3.65 18.83
CA THR A 322 8.45 -3.51 20.21
C THR A 322 8.11 -2.12 20.71
N SER A 323 7.70 -2.02 21.96
CA SER A 323 7.46 -0.74 22.61
C SER A 323 8.00 -0.74 24.03
N PHE A 324 8.39 0.44 24.49
CA PHE A 324 8.79 0.71 25.86
C PHE A 324 7.91 1.81 26.44
N GLY A 325 7.38 1.58 27.63
CA GLY A 325 6.43 2.48 28.26
C GLY A 325 6.68 2.70 29.74
N LEU A 326 6.11 3.79 30.23
CA LEU A 326 6.04 4.13 31.65
C LEU A 326 4.58 4.00 32.12
N GLN A 327 4.41 3.50 33.34
CA GLN A 327 3.12 3.31 34.00
C GLN A 327 3.05 4.19 35.24
N PHE A 328 1.93 4.87 35.43
CA PHE A 328 1.70 5.79 36.53
C PHE A 328 0.42 5.50 37.30
#